data_2987942fc75e936bf4c2c5a0ada82f3b
#
_entry.id   2987942fc75e936bf4c2c5a0ada82f3b
#
_cell.length_a   1.000
_cell.length_b   1.000
_cell.length_c   1.000
_cell.angle_alpha   90.00
_cell.angle_beta   90.00
_cell.angle_gamma   90.00
#
_symmetry.space_group_name_H-M   'P 1'
#
loop_
_entity.id
_entity.type
_entity.pdbx_description
1 polymer ?
#
loop_
_entity_poly.entity_id
_entity_poly.type
_entity_poly.pdbx_seq_one_letter_code
_entity_poly.pdbx_strand_id
1 'polypeptide(L)'
;MADISKKGAPKKASVIMFSGKGGVGKTTCAAATALHYASSGQRTLALSTDATPSLSHIFEKPGDEKPKKVHDSLYLNELGAEEVEKMWDEKFGREVYDVFSTFVDIGYKQFVEFTTSILPGLSDEFMVDYIRELSLKGDYDSIVWDTAPLGQTLSLLRTPAMLVEHLKMAPRIYTRLKLSKIHKEPILDIIKRWERLSADELAFLQGEVRFVIVTIPEALAVEQLENAFQQLDRSGLIVDELIINNVIEVDDSPFLKAKANLQKRYIEYIHLKYADLPITEVPMFPYELKGWDRLKEVEKILFSDSPSSKRLRL
;
A
#
# COMPACT_ATOMS: atom_id res chain seq x y z
N MET A 1 9.38 30.58 34.52
CA MET A 1 9.51 29.13 34.31
C MET A 1 8.26 28.69 33.55
N ALA A 2 8.39 28.60 32.23
CA ALA A 2 7.30 28.14 31.38
C ALA A 2 7.22 26.61 31.45
N ASP A 3 6.03 26.11 31.70
CA ASP A 3 5.67 24.69 31.85
C ASP A 3 5.91 23.94 30.55
N ILE A 4 6.97 23.14 30.47
CA ILE A 4 7.33 22.27 29.35
C ILE A 4 6.90 20.82 29.68
N SER A 5 5.66 20.64 30.08
CA SER A 5 5.15 19.30 30.35
C SER A 5 3.75 19.13 29.80
N LYS A 6 3.65 18.60 28.61
CA LYS A 6 2.62 17.72 28.03
C LYS A 6 2.62 17.79 26.50
N LYS A 7 3.72 17.42 25.85
CA LYS A 7 3.59 16.84 24.51
C LYS A 7 3.04 15.43 24.73
N GLY A 8 1.75 15.25 24.53
CA GLY A 8 1.14 13.91 24.43
C GLY A 8 1.92 13.08 23.40
N ALA A 9 1.89 11.76 23.56
CA ALA A 9 2.45 10.87 22.55
C ALA A 9 1.98 11.30 21.14
N PRO A 10 2.84 11.26 20.11
CA PRO A 10 2.44 11.65 18.77
C PRO A 10 1.21 10.85 18.37
N LYS A 11 0.19 11.52 17.84
CA LYS A 11 -1.03 10.87 17.35
C LYS A 11 -0.63 10.06 16.12
N LYS A 12 -0.93 8.76 16.16
CA LYS A 12 -0.68 7.84 15.07
C LYS A 12 -1.51 8.21 13.84
N ALA A 13 -0.92 8.17 12.64
CA ALA A 13 -1.66 8.42 11.41
C ALA A 13 -2.56 7.22 11.05
N SER A 14 -3.74 7.52 10.51
CA SER A 14 -4.58 6.51 9.84
C SER A 14 -3.96 6.13 8.49
N VAL A 15 -3.84 4.84 8.19
CA VAL A 15 -3.29 4.36 6.91
C VAL A 15 -4.39 3.69 6.09
N ILE A 16 -4.56 4.15 4.85
CA ILE A 16 -5.55 3.63 3.90
C ILE A 16 -4.80 3.17 2.65
N MET A 17 -4.87 1.89 2.35
CA MET A 17 -4.17 1.26 1.25
C MET A 17 -5.11 0.94 0.10
N PHE A 18 -4.81 1.44 -1.07
CA PHE A 18 -5.56 1.17 -2.29
C PHE A 18 -4.88 0.06 -3.09
N SER A 19 -5.62 -1.01 -3.39
CA SER A 19 -5.16 -2.13 -4.20
C SER A 19 -6.17 -2.51 -5.27
N GLY A 20 -5.74 -3.22 -6.29
CA GLY A 20 -6.59 -3.65 -7.41
C GLY A 20 -5.77 -3.98 -8.65
N LYS A 21 -6.42 -4.50 -9.68
CA LYS A 21 -5.81 -4.79 -10.99
C LYS A 21 -5.17 -3.53 -11.60
N GLY A 22 -4.18 -3.71 -12.48
CA GLY A 22 -3.66 -2.60 -13.29
C GLY A 22 -4.76 -1.93 -14.13
N GLY A 23 -4.79 -0.58 -14.13
CA GLY A 23 -5.72 0.21 -14.93
C GLY A 23 -7.16 0.34 -14.42
N VAL A 24 -7.49 -0.16 -13.23
CA VAL A 24 -8.85 -0.05 -12.67
C VAL A 24 -9.16 1.31 -12.02
N GLY A 25 -8.18 2.22 -11.90
CA GLY A 25 -8.36 3.56 -11.31
C GLY A 25 -7.98 3.67 -9.84
N LYS A 26 -7.11 2.80 -9.32
CA LYS A 26 -6.56 2.88 -7.94
C LYS A 26 -6.07 4.27 -7.60
N THR A 27 -5.14 4.78 -8.41
CA THR A 27 -4.49 6.07 -8.20
C THR A 27 -5.50 7.22 -8.16
N THR A 28 -6.53 7.19 -9.01
CA THR A 28 -7.60 8.20 -9.01
C THR A 28 -8.40 8.16 -7.71
N CYS A 29 -8.80 6.96 -7.26
CA CYS A 29 -9.53 6.80 -6.00
C CYS A 29 -8.66 7.18 -4.79
N ALA A 30 -7.38 6.80 -4.78
CA ALA A 30 -6.42 7.18 -3.75
C ALA A 30 -6.21 8.70 -3.72
N ALA A 31 -6.01 9.34 -4.88
CA ALA A 31 -5.85 10.78 -4.97
C ALA A 31 -7.10 11.55 -4.48
N ALA A 32 -8.30 11.10 -4.87
CA ALA A 32 -9.55 11.70 -4.40
C ALA A 32 -9.74 11.54 -2.88
N THR A 33 -9.35 10.39 -2.34
CA THR A 33 -9.37 10.12 -0.90
C THR A 33 -8.38 11.01 -0.15
N ALA A 34 -7.15 11.15 -0.65
CA ALA A 34 -6.16 12.04 -0.07
C ALA A 34 -6.61 13.50 -0.09
N LEU A 35 -7.25 13.92 -1.18
CA LEU A 35 -7.86 15.25 -1.30
C LEU A 35 -8.94 15.48 -0.25
N HIS A 36 -9.81 14.49 -0.01
CA HIS A 36 -10.88 14.56 0.99
C HIS A 36 -10.32 14.84 2.39
N TYR A 37 -9.37 14.04 2.84
CA TYR A 37 -8.79 14.23 4.17
C TYR A 37 -8.01 15.55 4.28
N ALA A 38 -7.27 15.93 3.25
CA ALA A 38 -6.58 17.21 3.22
C ALA A 38 -7.56 18.40 3.25
N SER A 39 -8.67 18.33 2.51
CA SER A 39 -9.73 19.37 2.48
C SER A 39 -10.45 19.48 3.83
N SER A 40 -10.50 18.41 4.61
CA SER A 40 -11.01 18.44 6.00
C SER A 40 -9.99 18.96 7.03
N GLY A 41 -8.82 19.42 6.59
CA GLY A 41 -7.78 20.00 7.43
C GLY A 41 -6.79 19.01 8.03
N GLN A 42 -6.87 17.73 7.67
CA GLN A 42 -5.93 16.70 8.10
C GLN A 42 -4.62 16.81 7.30
N ARG A 43 -3.48 16.75 7.97
CA ARG A 43 -2.17 16.64 7.29
C ARG A 43 -2.09 15.27 6.64
N THR A 44 -2.27 15.23 5.34
CA THR A 44 -2.42 14.00 4.57
C THR A 44 -1.22 13.77 3.66
N LEU A 45 -0.65 12.59 3.70
CA LEU A 45 0.36 12.12 2.77
C LEU A 45 -0.31 11.18 1.75
N ALA A 46 -0.28 11.54 0.48
CA ALA A 46 -0.52 10.62 -0.62
C ALA A 46 0.82 10.03 -1.06
N LEU A 47 0.98 8.72 -0.90
CA LEU A 47 2.22 8.00 -1.18
C LEU A 47 1.96 6.94 -2.25
N SER A 48 2.78 6.92 -3.31
CA SER A 48 2.75 5.85 -4.31
C SER A 48 4.03 5.01 -4.24
N THR A 49 3.83 3.71 -4.31
CA THR A 49 4.88 2.69 -4.47
C THR A 49 4.75 1.96 -5.81
N ASP A 50 3.93 2.47 -6.73
CA ASP A 50 3.90 2.01 -8.11
C ASP A 50 5.16 2.54 -8.83
N ALA A 51 5.83 1.67 -9.58
CA ALA A 51 7.02 2.04 -10.35
C ALA A 51 6.74 3.12 -11.43
N THR A 52 5.47 3.34 -11.76
CA THR A 52 5.05 4.35 -12.73
C THR A 52 4.54 5.59 -11.99
N PRO A 53 5.19 6.77 -12.13
CA PRO A 53 4.71 8.01 -11.52
C PRO A 53 3.28 8.32 -11.97
N SER A 54 2.33 8.26 -11.06
CA SER A 54 0.91 8.42 -11.36
C SER A 54 0.21 9.46 -10.50
N LEU A 55 0.61 9.64 -9.24
CA LEU A 55 0.05 10.67 -8.36
C LEU A 55 0.41 12.07 -8.83
N SER A 56 1.68 12.33 -9.16
CA SER A 56 2.14 13.60 -9.71
C SER A 56 1.39 13.99 -10.99
N HIS A 57 1.14 12.99 -11.85
CA HIS A 57 0.39 13.17 -13.08
C HIS A 57 -1.08 13.51 -12.81
N ILE A 58 -1.74 12.80 -11.89
CA ILE A 58 -3.15 13.04 -11.53
C ILE A 58 -3.33 14.38 -10.83
N PHE A 59 -2.43 14.75 -9.94
CA PHE A 59 -2.49 16.06 -9.26
C PHE A 59 -1.94 17.22 -10.09
N GLU A 60 -1.36 16.96 -11.27
CA GLU A 60 -0.68 17.96 -12.10
C GLU A 60 0.38 18.74 -11.30
N LYS A 61 1.12 18.00 -10.47
CA LYS A 61 2.20 18.53 -9.63
C LYS A 61 3.46 17.70 -9.80
N PRO A 62 4.65 18.29 -9.71
CA PRO A 62 5.88 17.52 -9.79
C PRO A 62 5.95 16.52 -8.61
N GLY A 63 6.19 15.26 -8.93
CA GLY A 63 6.53 14.21 -7.95
C GLY A 63 7.88 14.51 -7.29
N ASP A 64 8.12 13.91 -6.13
CA ASP A 64 9.40 14.01 -5.43
C ASP A 64 9.63 12.72 -4.63
N GLU A 65 10.89 12.32 -4.51
CA GLU A 65 11.34 11.18 -3.70
C GLU A 65 11.13 11.40 -2.19
N LYS A 66 10.97 12.67 -1.80
CA LYS A 66 10.64 13.04 -0.41
C LYS A 66 9.25 13.67 -0.36
N PRO A 67 8.53 13.48 0.77
CA PRO A 67 7.21 14.09 0.94
C PRO A 67 7.26 15.60 0.67
N LYS A 68 6.57 16.05 -0.36
CA LYS A 68 6.50 17.43 -0.78
C LYS A 68 5.10 17.99 -0.63
N LYS A 69 4.99 19.15 0.01
CA LYS A 69 3.73 19.86 0.16
C LYS A 69 3.25 20.38 -1.21
N VAL A 70 2.05 19.97 -1.61
CA VAL A 70 1.44 20.36 -2.91
C VAL A 70 0.17 21.18 -2.75
N HIS A 71 -0.46 21.12 -1.60
CA HIS A 71 -1.62 21.91 -1.21
C HIS A 71 -1.59 22.13 0.32
N ASP A 72 -2.52 22.92 0.90
CA ASP A 72 -2.47 23.37 2.30
C ASP A 72 -2.18 22.27 3.33
N SER A 73 -2.83 21.13 3.23
CA SER A 73 -2.62 19.99 4.12
C SER A 73 -2.25 18.70 3.38
N LEU A 74 -1.97 18.77 2.06
CA LEU A 74 -1.63 17.63 1.24
C LEU A 74 -0.15 17.60 0.87
N TYR A 75 0.43 16.42 1.08
CA TYR A 75 1.80 16.10 0.71
C TYR A 75 1.79 14.94 -0.29
N LEU A 76 2.68 14.96 -1.27
CA LEU A 76 2.91 13.88 -2.23
C LEU A 76 4.28 13.27 -2.01
N ASN A 77 4.36 11.96 -2.17
CA ASN A 77 5.59 11.20 -2.23
C ASN A 77 5.44 10.06 -3.24
N GLU A 78 6.33 9.98 -4.20
CA GLU A 78 6.39 8.90 -5.18
C GLU A 78 7.76 8.24 -5.09
N LEU A 79 7.77 6.97 -4.72
CA LEU A 79 9.00 6.21 -4.54
C LEU A 79 9.22 5.31 -5.75
N GLY A 80 10.25 5.65 -6.54
CA GLY A 80 10.73 4.78 -7.62
C GLY A 80 11.53 3.59 -7.08
N ALA A 81 11.73 2.59 -7.93
CA ALA A 81 12.47 1.38 -7.57
C ALA A 81 13.89 1.67 -7.08
N GLU A 82 14.61 2.58 -7.75
CA GLU A 82 15.99 2.96 -7.37
C GLU A 82 16.04 3.62 -5.99
N GLU A 83 15.06 4.47 -5.66
CA GLU A 83 15.02 5.12 -4.36
C GLU A 83 14.67 4.13 -3.24
N VAL A 84 13.72 3.22 -3.49
CA VAL A 84 13.38 2.14 -2.54
C VAL A 84 14.61 1.26 -2.27
N GLU A 85 15.36 0.91 -3.32
CA GLU A 85 16.61 0.14 -3.20
C GLU A 85 17.64 0.86 -2.32
N LYS A 86 17.88 2.14 -2.60
CA LYS A 86 18.81 2.97 -1.85
C LYS A 86 18.40 3.10 -0.37
N MET A 87 17.13 3.36 -0.11
CA MET A 87 16.60 3.47 1.26
C MET A 87 16.71 2.12 2.00
N TRP A 88 16.47 1.01 1.31
CA TRP A 88 16.66 -0.33 1.85
C TRP A 88 18.14 -0.60 2.19
N ASP A 89 19.06 -0.28 1.28
CA ASP A 89 20.51 -0.45 1.50
C ASP A 89 21.00 0.38 2.68
N GLU A 90 20.56 1.63 2.80
CA GLU A 90 20.92 2.51 3.92
C GLU A 90 20.43 1.96 5.27
N LYS A 91 19.25 1.33 5.31
CA LYS A 91 18.63 0.84 6.55
C LYS A 91 19.07 -0.57 6.92
N PHE A 92 19.05 -1.50 5.99
CA PHE A 92 19.23 -2.93 6.22
C PHE A 92 20.45 -3.54 5.52
N GLY A 93 20.95 -2.92 4.45
CA GLY A 93 21.94 -3.53 3.56
C GLY A 93 23.19 -4.05 4.29
N ARG A 94 23.74 -3.28 5.22
CA ARG A 94 24.91 -3.70 6.00
C ARG A 94 24.62 -4.89 6.90
N GLU A 95 23.52 -4.87 7.60
CA GLU A 95 23.12 -5.92 8.53
C GLU A 95 22.84 -7.25 7.81
N VAL A 96 22.12 -7.17 6.69
CA VAL A 96 21.84 -8.34 5.84
C VAL A 96 23.13 -8.88 5.22
N TYR A 97 24.03 -7.98 4.76
CA TYR A 97 25.32 -8.37 4.24
C TYR A 97 26.19 -9.09 5.29
N ASP A 98 26.23 -8.60 6.52
CA ASP A 98 27.01 -9.22 7.60
C ASP A 98 26.55 -10.67 7.86
N VAL A 99 25.27 -10.93 7.78
CA VAL A 99 24.73 -12.29 7.86
C VAL A 99 25.08 -13.11 6.62
N PHE A 100 24.87 -12.57 5.41
CA PHE A 100 25.08 -13.29 4.15
C PHE A 100 26.54 -13.62 3.87
N SER A 101 27.45 -12.70 4.16
CA SER A 101 28.90 -12.87 3.94
C SER A 101 29.52 -13.99 4.79
N THR A 102 28.80 -14.51 5.80
CA THR A 102 29.23 -15.71 6.53
C THR A 102 29.11 -16.98 5.71
N PHE A 103 28.29 -16.98 4.67
CA PHE A 103 28.00 -18.17 3.86
C PHE A 103 28.58 -18.08 2.45
N VAL A 104 28.73 -16.87 1.94
CA VAL A 104 29.13 -16.60 0.56
C VAL A 104 30.22 -15.53 0.55
N ASP A 105 31.33 -15.84 -0.09
CA ASP A 105 32.40 -14.86 -0.34
C ASP A 105 31.98 -13.94 -1.48
N ILE A 106 31.36 -12.82 -1.14
CA ILE A 106 30.84 -11.81 -2.08
C ILE A 106 31.17 -10.40 -1.59
N GLY A 107 31.56 -9.50 -2.48
CA GLY A 107 31.79 -8.10 -2.13
C GLY A 107 30.47 -7.36 -1.85
N TYR A 108 30.50 -6.35 -0.95
CA TYR A 108 29.29 -5.61 -0.56
C TYR A 108 28.48 -5.06 -1.74
N LYS A 109 29.16 -4.42 -2.70
CA LYS A 109 28.48 -3.86 -3.89
C LYS A 109 27.78 -4.93 -4.71
N GLN A 110 28.45 -6.06 -4.98
CA GLN A 110 27.87 -7.20 -5.70
C GLN A 110 26.70 -7.83 -4.90
N PHE A 111 26.81 -7.84 -3.58
CA PHE A 111 25.73 -8.32 -2.71
C PHE A 111 24.48 -7.44 -2.83
N VAL A 112 24.61 -6.11 -2.78
CA VAL A 112 23.48 -5.18 -2.94
C VAL A 112 22.83 -5.36 -4.31
N GLU A 113 23.62 -5.32 -5.40
CA GLU A 113 23.12 -5.57 -6.75
C GLU A 113 22.41 -6.93 -6.88
N PHE A 114 22.95 -7.98 -6.28
CA PHE A 114 22.35 -9.31 -6.26
C PHE A 114 21.04 -9.34 -5.49
N THR A 115 21.02 -8.77 -4.29
CA THR A 115 19.89 -8.84 -3.36
C THR A 115 18.70 -8.05 -3.91
N THR A 116 18.94 -6.86 -4.42
CA THR A 116 17.90 -5.99 -4.96
C THR A 116 17.36 -6.46 -6.31
N SER A 117 18.19 -7.12 -7.12
CA SER A 117 17.77 -7.61 -8.45
C SER A 117 17.13 -9.00 -8.43
N ILE A 118 17.46 -9.87 -7.48
CA ILE A 118 17.10 -11.29 -7.50
C ILE A 118 16.12 -11.69 -6.40
N LEU A 119 16.07 -10.96 -5.28
CA LEU A 119 15.13 -11.24 -4.21
C LEU A 119 13.92 -10.30 -4.28
N PRO A 120 12.94 -10.58 -5.16
CA PRO A 120 11.68 -9.86 -5.12
C PRO A 120 11.04 -10.07 -3.75
N GLY A 121 10.65 -8.98 -3.10
CA GLY A 121 10.04 -9.02 -1.77
C GLY A 121 10.83 -8.30 -0.68
N LEU A 122 12.16 -8.12 -0.79
CA LEU A 122 12.91 -7.32 0.18
C LEU A 122 12.58 -5.82 0.07
N SER A 123 12.44 -5.32 -1.15
CA SER A 123 11.95 -3.95 -1.39
C SER A 123 10.52 -3.79 -0.87
N ASP A 124 9.71 -4.82 -1.03
CA ASP A 124 8.32 -4.83 -0.61
C ASP A 124 8.18 -4.78 0.92
N GLU A 125 8.98 -5.57 1.65
CA GLU A 125 8.97 -5.56 3.12
C GLU A 125 9.44 -4.20 3.67
N PHE A 126 10.49 -3.66 3.09
CA PHE A 126 10.95 -2.32 3.45
C PHE A 126 9.85 -1.27 3.31
N MET A 127 8.97 -1.37 2.31
CA MET A 127 7.88 -0.43 2.12
C MET A 127 6.84 -0.51 3.24
N VAL A 128 6.52 -1.69 3.73
CA VAL A 128 5.61 -1.87 4.88
C VAL A 128 6.21 -1.20 6.13
N ASP A 129 7.49 -1.47 6.40
CA ASP A 129 8.20 -0.88 7.54
C ASP A 129 8.31 0.65 7.43
N TYR A 130 8.62 1.17 6.25
CA TYR A 130 8.69 2.61 5.99
C TYR A 130 7.35 3.31 6.27
N ILE A 131 6.24 2.76 5.78
CA ILE A 131 4.91 3.33 6.00
C ILE A 131 4.49 3.22 7.47
N ARG A 132 4.81 2.10 8.12
CA ARG A 132 4.61 1.93 9.55
C ARG A 132 5.37 3.00 10.35
N GLU A 133 6.65 3.24 10.05
CA GLU A 133 7.42 4.30 10.69
C GLU A 133 6.83 5.69 10.46
N LEU A 134 6.41 6.00 9.23
CA LEU A 134 5.74 7.26 8.92
C LEU A 134 4.45 7.44 9.73
N SER A 135 3.67 6.36 9.90
CA SER A 135 2.44 6.41 10.70
C SER A 135 2.68 6.73 12.17
N LEU A 136 3.83 6.32 12.72
CA LEU A 136 4.21 6.52 14.12
C LEU A 136 4.86 7.87 14.40
N LYS A 137 5.45 8.53 13.38
CA LYS A 137 6.17 9.82 13.56
C LYS A 137 5.27 10.98 13.96
N GLY A 138 3.96 10.92 13.66
CA GLY A 138 3.02 11.98 13.97
C GLY A 138 3.14 13.22 13.05
N ASP A 139 3.86 13.12 11.94
CA ASP A 139 3.98 14.17 10.94
C ASP A 139 2.70 14.34 10.13
N TYR A 140 1.92 13.25 9.99
CA TYR A 140 0.67 13.18 9.25
C TYR A 140 -0.46 12.68 10.13
N ASP A 141 -1.69 13.09 9.80
CA ASP A 141 -2.91 12.57 10.42
C ASP A 141 -3.47 11.40 9.61
N SER A 142 -3.22 11.40 8.28
CA SER A 142 -3.63 10.35 7.36
C SER A 142 -2.55 10.06 6.31
N ILE A 143 -2.37 8.80 5.97
CA ILE A 143 -1.51 8.32 4.89
C ILE A 143 -2.37 7.53 3.92
N VAL A 144 -2.47 7.98 2.68
CA VAL A 144 -3.16 7.28 1.60
C VAL A 144 -2.11 6.63 0.71
N TRP A 145 -2.10 5.32 0.71
CA TRP A 145 -1.10 4.51 0.04
C TRP A 145 -1.66 3.94 -1.27
N ASP A 146 -1.19 4.48 -2.40
CA ASP A 146 -1.46 3.94 -3.73
C ASP A 146 -0.41 2.88 -4.07
N THR A 147 -0.87 1.66 -4.36
CA THR A 147 0.03 0.52 -4.55
C THR A 147 0.16 0.10 -6.01
N ALA A 148 1.22 -0.66 -6.28
CA ALA A 148 1.40 -1.41 -7.52
C ALA A 148 0.20 -2.32 -7.84
N PRO A 149 0.10 -2.92 -9.04
CA PRO A 149 -0.97 -3.85 -9.37
C PRO A 149 -1.08 -5.01 -8.38
N LEU A 150 -2.30 -5.47 -8.14
CA LEU A 150 -2.73 -6.41 -7.10
C LEU A 150 -1.78 -7.61 -6.87
N GLY A 151 -1.24 -8.21 -7.93
CA GLY A 151 -0.33 -9.36 -7.80
C GLY A 151 0.96 -9.03 -7.05
N GLN A 152 1.55 -7.86 -7.30
CA GLN A 152 2.73 -7.37 -6.59
C GLN A 152 2.36 -6.99 -5.15
N THR A 153 1.26 -6.27 -4.97
CA THR A 153 0.75 -5.90 -3.64
C THR A 153 0.51 -7.13 -2.76
N LEU A 154 -0.08 -8.19 -3.30
CA LEU A 154 -0.30 -9.43 -2.54
C LEU A 154 1.01 -10.13 -2.17
N SER A 155 2.04 -10.04 -3.01
CA SER A 155 3.39 -10.52 -2.67
C SER A 155 3.95 -9.75 -1.49
N LEU A 156 3.94 -8.42 -1.57
CA LEU A 156 4.36 -7.51 -0.50
C LEU A 156 3.68 -7.83 0.84
N LEU A 157 2.36 -7.96 0.83
CA LEU A 157 1.58 -8.20 2.05
C LEU A 157 1.85 -9.58 2.70
N ARG A 158 2.36 -10.55 1.93
CA ARG A 158 2.71 -11.88 2.44
C ARG A 158 4.12 -11.98 3.00
N THR A 159 5.00 -11.07 2.62
CA THR A 159 6.43 -11.13 2.97
C THR A 159 6.66 -11.12 4.48
N PRO A 160 6.04 -10.26 5.31
CA PRO A 160 6.24 -10.29 6.75
C PRO A 160 5.87 -11.64 7.39
N ALA A 161 4.74 -12.23 6.99
CA ALA A 161 4.32 -13.53 7.52
C ALA A 161 5.27 -14.66 7.14
N MET A 162 5.75 -14.67 5.90
CA MET A 162 6.74 -15.64 5.42
C MET A 162 8.07 -15.51 6.16
N LEU A 163 8.52 -14.29 6.42
CA LEU A 163 9.77 -14.04 7.15
C LEU A 163 9.68 -14.49 8.60
N VAL A 164 8.59 -14.20 9.30
CA VAL A 164 8.37 -14.73 10.66
C VAL A 164 8.52 -16.26 10.69
N GLU A 165 7.96 -16.97 9.72
CA GLU A 165 8.09 -18.44 9.65
C GLU A 165 9.53 -18.90 9.38
N HIS A 166 10.20 -18.28 8.39
CA HIS A 166 11.57 -18.64 8.03
C HIS A 166 12.57 -18.31 9.15
N LEU A 167 12.43 -17.14 9.76
CA LEU A 167 13.33 -16.69 10.82
C LEU A 167 13.22 -17.56 12.09
N LYS A 168 12.05 -18.13 12.41
CA LYS A 168 11.90 -19.13 13.48
C LYS A 168 12.75 -20.39 13.26
N MET A 169 12.99 -20.76 12.01
CA MET A 169 13.83 -21.91 11.65
C MET A 169 15.32 -21.59 11.63
N ALA A 170 15.68 -20.33 11.41
CA ALA A 170 17.06 -19.88 11.23
C ALA A 170 17.99 -20.24 12.41
N PRO A 171 17.64 -20.07 13.70
CA PRO A 171 18.51 -20.47 14.80
C PRO A 171 18.95 -21.93 14.78
N ARG A 172 18.08 -22.85 14.30
CA ARG A 172 18.40 -24.27 14.19
C ARG A 172 19.44 -24.55 13.10
N ILE A 173 19.42 -23.74 12.04
CA ILE A 173 20.38 -23.85 10.94
C ILE A 173 21.72 -23.25 11.37
N TYR A 174 21.69 -22.05 11.95
CA TYR A 174 22.90 -21.33 12.36
C TYR A 174 23.68 -22.01 13.49
N THR A 175 23.02 -22.64 14.47
CA THR A 175 23.70 -23.38 15.53
C THR A 175 24.41 -24.64 15.03
N ARG A 176 24.00 -25.19 13.89
CA ARG A 176 24.67 -26.35 13.24
C ARG A 176 25.89 -25.92 12.41
N LEU A 177 25.89 -24.71 11.89
CA LEU A 177 27.01 -24.13 11.18
C LEU A 177 27.95 -23.54 12.23
N LYS A 178 29.11 -24.17 12.49
CA LYS A 178 30.14 -23.65 13.42
C LYS A 178 30.70 -22.33 12.84
N LEU A 179 29.98 -21.22 13.04
CA LEU A 179 30.36 -19.93 12.50
C LEU A 179 31.51 -19.30 13.27
N SER A 180 32.50 -18.80 12.55
CA SER A 180 33.71 -18.21 13.11
C SER A 180 33.43 -16.87 13.78
N LYS A 181 34.25 -16.51 14.77
CA LYS A 181 34.11 -15.38 15.70
C LYS A 181 34.32 -13.98 15.11
N ILE A 182 33.92 -13.74 13.83
CA ILE A 182 34.33 -12.51 13.12
C ILE A 182 33.32 -11.36 13.24
N HIS A 183 32.10 -11.61 13.73
CA HIS A 183 31.04 -10.59 13.77
C HIS A 183 31.02 -9.79 15.07
N LYS A 184 30.78 -8.47 14.95
CA LYS A 184 30.65 -7.54 16.10
C LYS A 184 29.42 -7.85 16.95
N GLU A 185 28.37 -8.35 16.33
CA GLU A 185 27.11 -8.74 16.97
C GLU A 185 26.79 -10.21 16.67
N PRO A 186 26.25 -10.98 17.63
CA PRO A 186 25.83 -12.34 17.39
C PRO A 186 24.71 -12.39 16.33
N ILE A 187 24.88 -13.18 15.28
CA ILE A 187 23.91 -13.35 14.19
C ILE A 187 22.50 -13.70 14.71
N LEU A 188 22.44 -14.44 15.82
CA LEU A 188 21.16 -14.81 16.45
C LEU A 188 20.38 -13.59 16.98
N ASP A 189 21.07 -12.52 17.38
CA ASP A 189 20.38 -11.31 17.84
C ASP A 189 19.87 -10.48 16.66
N ILE A 190 20.58 -10.48 15.54
CA ILE A 190 20.11 -9.91 14.27
C ILE A 190 18.84 -10.64 13.82
N ILE A 191 18.86 -11.97 13.77
CA ILE A 191 17.70 -12.79 13.37
C ILE A 191 16.49 -12.52 14.25
N LYS A 192 16.67 -12.43 15.58
CA LYS A 192 15.57 -12.11 16.50
C LYS A 192 15.02 -10.70 16.29
N ARG A 193 15.86 -9.75 15.90
CA ARG A 193 15.41 -8.38 15.59
C ARG A 193 14.56 -8.38 14.34
N TRP A 194 14.96 -9.08 13.29
CA TRP A 194 14.16 -9.23 12.07
C TRP A 194 12.84 -9.97 12.32
N GLU A 195 12.85 -11.03 13.12
CA GLU A 195 11.63 -11.74 13.50
C GLU A 195 10.63 -10.82 14.19
N ARG A 196 11.11 -9.96 15.10
CA ARG A 196 10.26 -8.97 15.77
C ARG A 196 9.75 -7.92 14.79
N LEU A 197 10.61 -7.39 13.93
CA LEU A 197 10.23 -6.41 12.93
C LEU A 197 9.11 -6.94 12.02
N SER A 198 9.30 -8.13 11.44
CA SER A 198 8.30 -8.75 10.57
C SER A 198 7.00 -9.07 11.33
N ALA A 199 7.07 -9.42 12.60
CA ALA A 199 5.87 -9.62 13.43
C ALA A 199 5.13 -8.29 13.69
N ASP A 200 5.85 -7.21 13.92
CA ASP A 200 5.29 -5.86 14.11
C ASP A 200 4.66 -5.33 12.81
N GLU A 201 5.27 -5.60 11.66
CA GLU A 201 4.74 -5.26 10.34
C GLU A 201 3.45 -6.02 10.03
N LEU A 202 3.42 -7.31 10.31
CA LEU A 202 2.22 -8.13 10.16
C LEU A 202 1.09 -7.61 11.05
N ALA A 203 1.37 -7.31 12.31
CA ALA A 203 0.40 -6.75 13.24
C ALA A 203 -0.11 -5.36 12.78
N PHE A 204 0.77 -4.53 12.22
CA PHE A 204 0.41 -3.25 11.62
C PHE A 204 -0.55 -3.43 10.44
N LEU A 205 -0.22 -4.32 9.50
CA LEU A 205 -1.08 -4.61 8.36
C LEU A 205 -2.45 -5.15 8.79
N GLN A 206 -2.49 -6.03 9.78
CA GLN A 206 -3.74 -6.65 10.24
C GLN A 206 -4.62 -5.73 11.10
N GLY A 207 -4.02 -4.78 11.82
CA GLY A 207 -4.75 -4.00 12.83
C GLY A 207 -4.87 -2.51 12.56
N GLU A 208 -4.06 -1.95 11.66
CA GLU A 208 -3.91 -0.50 11.54
C GLU A 208 -4.04 0.03 10.11
N VAL A 209 -3.97 -0.85 9.12
CA VAL A 209 -4.14 -0.51 7.70
C VAL A 209 -5.56 -0.85 7.27
N ARG A 210 -6.25 0.11 6.67
CA ARG A 210 -7.54 -0.10 6.02
C ARG A 210 -7.31 -0.46 4.56
N PHE A 211 -7.83 -1.60 4.14
CA PHE A 211 -7.69 -2.11 2.78
C PHE A 211 -8.90 -1.74 1.94
N VAL A 212 -8.66 -0.95 0.89
CA VAL A 212 -9.65 -0.60 -0.13
C VAL A 212 -9.29 -1.28 -1.43
N ILE A 213 -10.16 -2.11 -1.97
CA ILE A 213 -9.95 -2.74 -3.28
C ILE A 213 -10.73 -1.98 -4.34
N VAL A 214 -10.05 -1.63 -5.43
CA VAL A 214 -10.67 -1.02 -6.61
C VAL A 214 -10.75 -2.07 -7.72
N THR A 215 -11.93 -2.22 -8.30
CA THR A 215 -12.19 -3.11 -9.43
C THR A 215 -13.03 -2.42 -10.51
N ILE A 216 -13.19 -3.07 -11.65
CA ILE A 216 -14.13 -2.66 -12.70
C ILE A 216 -15.07 -3.81 -13.01
N PRO A 217 -16.29 -3.57 -13.50
CA PRO A 217 -17.28 -4.63 -13.74
C PRO A 217 -17.00 -5.37 -15.05
N GLU A 218 -15.89 -6.09 -15.10
CA GLU A 218 -15.43 -6.91 -16.23
C GLU A 218 -14.99 -8.30 -15.78
N ALA A 219 -15.15 -9.32 -16.64
CA ALA A 219 -14.89 -10.73 -16.32
C ALA A 219 -13.55 -10.97 -15.62
N LEU A 220 -12.46 -10.53 -16.24
CA LEU A 220 -11.12 -10.77 -15.72
C LEU A 220 -10.86 -10.02 -14.40
N ALA A 221 -11.42 -8.82 -14.24
CA ALA A 221 -11.27 -8.05 -13.01
C ALA A 221 -12.00 -8.71 -11.83
N VAL A 222 -13.18 -9.28 -12.09
CA VAL A 222 -13.96 -10.02 -11.08
C VAL A 222 -13.27 -11.32 -10.69
N GLU A 223 -12.73 -12.07 -11.64
CA GLU A 223 -11.95 -13.29 -11.34
C GLU A 223 -10.71 -12.98 -10.48
N GLN A 224 -9.98 -11.92 -10.82
CA GLN A 224 -8.83 -11.47 -10.04
C GLN A 224 -9.23 -10.97 -8.65
N LEU A 225 -10.39 -10.33 -8.52
CA LEU A 225 -10.94 -9.90 -7.24
C LEU A 225 -11.17 -11.10 -6.31
N GLU A 226 -11.76 -12.18 -6.79
CA GLU A 226 -11.96 -13.40 -5.99
C GLU A 226 -10.65 -13.99 -5.49
N ASN A 227 -9.67 -14.08 -6.36
CA ASN A 227 -8.34 -14.56 -6.00
C ASN A 227 -7.67 -13.65 -4.95
N ALA A 228 -7.87 -12.33 -5.05
CA ALA A 228 -7.36 -11.36 -4.09
C ALA A 228 -7.95 -11.57 -2.70
N PHE A 229 -9.28 -11.67 -2.60
CA PHE A 229 -9.96 -11.90 -1.32
C PHE A 229 -9.47 -13.19 -0.66
N GLN A 230 -9.35 -14.28 -1.43
CA GLN A 230 -8.84 -15.55 -0.89
C GLN A 230 -7.41 -15.45 -0.37
N GLN A 231 -6.55 -14.67 -1.04
CA GLN A 231 -5.15 -14.51 -0.61
C GLN A 231 -5.04 -13.61 0.62
N LEU A 232 -5.82 -12.51 0.68
CA LEU A 232 -5.86 -11.63 1.84
C LEU A 232 -6.38 -12.37 3.08
N ASP A 233 -7.47 -13.12 2.94
CA ASP A 233 -8.04 -13.94 4.00
C ASP A 233 -7.03 -14.95 4.57
N ARG A 234 -6.29 -15.66 3.70
CA ARG A 234 -5.22 -16.59 4.13
C ARG A 234 -4.09 -15.89 4.90
N SER A 235 -3.90 -14.60 4.70
CA SER A 235 -2.90 -13.79 5.40
C SER A 235 -3.48 -13.10 6.65
N GLY A 236 -4.76 -13.34 6.96
CA GLY A 236 -5.46 -12.70 8.07
C GLY A 236 -5.71 -11.21 7.85
N LEU A 237 -5.73 -10.76 6.59
CA LEU A 237 -5.98 -9.38 6.20
C LEU A 237 -7.43 -9.21 5.77
N ILE A 238 -8.09 -8.19 6.29
CA ILE A 238 -9.51 -7.92 6.05
C ILE A 238 -9.65 -6.75 5.09
N VAL A 239 -10.47 -6.92 4.05
CA VAL A 239 -10.85 -5.82 3.16
C VAL A 239 -11.94 -4.99 3.83
N ASP A 240 -11.72 -3.68 3.92
CA ASP A 240 -12.64 -2.74 4.57
C ASP A 240 -13.68 -2.17 3.60
N GLU A 241 -13.32 -2.03 2.33
CA GLU A 241 -14.18 -1.42 1.31
C GLU A 241 -13.84 -1.91 -0.09
N LEU A 242 -14.85 -1.95 -0.94
CA LEU A 242 -14.75 -2.27 -2.36
C LEU A 242 -15.28 -1.11 -3.21
N ILE A 243 -14.50 -0.69 -4.19
CA ILE A 243 -14.90 0.33 -5.16
C ILE A 243 -15.07 -0.33 -6.54
N ILE A 244 -16.24 -0.21 -7.12
CA ILE A 244 -16.52 -0.61 -8.49
C ILE A 244 -16.42 0.65 -9.35
N ASN A 245 -15.32 0.79 -10.08
CA ASN A 245 -15.04 1.96 -10.90
C ASN A 245 -15.48 1.74 -12.37
N ASN A 246 -15.60 2.83 -13.13
CA ASN A 246 -15.97 2.84 -14.54
C ASN A 246 -17.36 2.22 -14.82
N VAL A 247 -18.32 2.46 -13.94
CA VAL A 247 -19.70 2.04 -14.12
C VAL A 247 -20.37 2.90 -15.19
N ILE A 248 -20.96 2.27 -16.19
CA ILE A 248 -21.68 2.97 -17.26
C ILE A 248 -23.13 3.22 -16.83
N GLU A 249 -23.44 4.49 -16.52
CA GLU A 249 -24.78 4.92 -16.14
C GLU A 249 -25.59 5.45 -17.32
N VAL A 250 -24.90 5.96 -18.37
CA VAL A 250 -25.54 6.57 -19.54
C VAL A 250 -25.57 5.56 -20.69
N ASP A 251 -26.71 5.33 -21.28
CA ASP A 251 -26.96 4.35 -22.35
C ASP A 251 -27.48 5.00 -23.63
N ASP A 252 -27.03 6.21 -23.93
CA ASP A 252 -27.46 7.04 -25.07
C ASP A 252 -27.01 6.52 -26.45
N SER A 253 -26.18 5.47 -26.48
CA SER A 253 -25.77 4.81 -27.72
C SER A 253 -25.95 3.30 -27.65
N PRO A 254 -26.15 2.60 -28.79
CA PRO A 254 -26.25 1.13 -28.83
C PRO A 254 -25.01 0.45 -28.23
N PHE A 255 -23.82 1.06 -28.38
CA PHE A 255 -22.57 0.56 -27.83
C PHE A 255 -22.54 0.67 -26.31
N LEU A 256 -22.83 1.85 -25.73
CA LEU A 256 -22.88 2.05 -24.30
C LEU A 256 -23.95 1.19 -23.63
N LYS A 257 -25.12 1.08 -24.26
CA LYS A 257 -26.21 0.21 -23.79
C LYS A 257 -25.79 -1.25 -23.72
N ALA A 258 -25.11 -1.75 -24.74
CA ALA A 258 -24.61 -3.13 -24.75
C ALA A 258 -23.56 -3.35 -23.64
N LYS A 259 -22.63 -2.40 -23.43
CA LYS A 259 -21.64 -2.45 -22.36
C LYS A 259 -22.27 -2.35 -20.96
N ALA A 260 -23.21 -1.43 -20.74
CA ALA A 260 -23.92 -1.31 -19.46
C ALA A 260 -24.67 -2.60 -19.10
N ASN A 261 -25.38 -3.21 -20.07
CA ASN A 261 -26.02 -4.51 -19.86
C ASN A 261 -25.03 -5.63 -19.52
N LEU A 262 -23.83 -5.59 -20.08
CA LEU A 262 -22.77 -6.55 -19.76
C LEU A 262 -22.23 -6.32 -18.34
N GLN A 263 -22.00 -5.06 -17.95
CA GLN A 263 -21.53 -4.69 -16.62
C GLN A 263 -22.51 -5.06 -15.51
N LYS A 264 -23.83 -4.90 -15.76
CA LYS A 264 -24.89 -5.13 -14.79
C LYS A 264 -24.77 -6.48 -14.09
N ARG A 265 -24.53 -7.56 -14.84
CA ARG A 265 -24.38 -8.91 -14.27
C ARG A 265 -23.16 -9.04 -13.32
N TYR A 266 -22.07 -8.32 -13.62
CA TYR A 266 -20.88 -8.32 -12.77
C TYR A 266 -21.07 -7.47 -11.52
N ILE A 267 -21.75 -6.34 -11.65
CA ILE A 267 -22.11 -5.46 -10.53
C ILE A 267 -23.04 -6.22 -9.57
N GLU A 268 -24.10 -6.83 -10.08
CA GLU A 268 -25.03 -7.66 -9.29
C GLU A 268 -24.29 -8.82 -8.59
N TYR A 269 -23.38 -9.49 -9.30
CA TYR A 269 -22.58 -10.56 -8.74
C TYR A 269 -21.68 -10.08 -7.59
N ILE A 270 -21.00 -8.94 -7.78
CA ILE A 270 -20.14 -8.34 -6.75
C ILE A 270 -20.96 -7.97 -5.51
N HIS A 271 -22.09 -7.29 -5.69
CA HIS A 271 -22.96 -6.91 -4.57
C HIS A 271 -23.52 -8.12 -3.81
N LEU A 272 -23.88 -9.18 -4.54
CA LEU A 272 -24.37 -10.40 -3.91
C LEU A 272 -23.28 -11.13 -3.13
N LYS A 273 -22.10 -11.25 -3.72
CA LYS A 273 -20.98 -12.02 -3.15
C LYS A 273 -20.32 -11.32 -1.96
N TYR A 274 -20.25 -10.00 -2.00
CA TYR A 274 -19.58 -9.18 -1.00
C TYR A 274 -20.57 -8.27 -0.25
N ALA A 275 -21.77 -8.79 0.01
CA ALA A 275 -22.88 -8.02 0.62
C ALA A 275 -22.57 -7.44 2.01
N ASP A 276 -21.62 -8.04 2.73
CA ASP A 276 -21.20 -7.60 4.05
C ASP A 276 -20.20 -6.42 4.01
N LEU A 277 -19.69 -6.09 2.81
CA LEU A 277 -18.74 -4.99 2.62
C LEU A 277 -19.46 -3.71 2.18
N PRO A 278 -18.95 -2.54 2.60
CA PRO A 278 -19.26 -1.28 1.94
C PRO A 278 -18.80 -1.34 0.48
N ILE A 279 -19.71 -1.10 -0.46
CA ILE A 279 -19.41 -1.06 -1.88
C ILE A 279 -19.79 0.31 -2.42
N THR A 280 -18.85 0.99 -3.06
CA THR A 280 -19.08 2.28 -3.71
C THR A 280 -18.94 2.12 -5.22
N GLU A 281 -19.93 2.55 -5.98
CA GLU A 281 -19.89 2.60 -7.43
C GLU A 281 -19.45 3.99 -7.90
N VAL A 282 -18.44 4.02 -8.78
CA VAL A 282 -17.93 5.26 -9.39
C VAL A 282 -18.22 5.21 -10.89
N PRO A 283 -18.95 6.20 -11.43
CA PRO A 283 -19.32 6.21 -12.83
C PRO A 283 -18.10 6.39 -13.75
N MET A 284 -18.26 5.95 -14.99
CA MET A 284 -17.30 6.23 -16.04
C MET A 284 -17.46 7.70 -16.48
N PHE A 285 -16.37 8.46 -16.38
CA PHE A 285 -16.36 9.87 -16.80
C PHE A 285 -15.99 10.00 -18.28
N PRO A 286 -16.57 10.96 -19.01
CA PRO A 286 -16.26 11.18 -20.42
C PRO A 286 -14.97 11.97 -20.68
N TYR A 287 -14.16 12.19 -19.63
CA TYR A 287 -12.93 12.97 -19.66
C TYR A 287 -11.90 12.36 -18.70
N GLU A 288 -10.64 12.79 -18.83
CA GLU A 288 -9.58 12.40 -17.92
C GLU A 288 -9.77 13.02 -16.53
N LEU A 289 -9.59 12.21 -15.49
CA LEU A 289 -9.71 12.63 -14.09
C LEU A 289 -8.36 13.16 -13.59
N LYS A 290 -8.00 14.40 -13.99
CA LYS A 290 -6.79 15.10 -13.60
C LYS A 290 -7.09 16.46 -13.00
N GLY A 291 -6.22 16.92 -12.11
CA GLY A 291 -6.35 18.21 -11.44
C GLY A 291 -7.43 18.20 -10.35
N TRP A 292 -7.42 19.27 -9.56
CA TRP A 292 -8.21 19.37 -8.33
C TRP A 292 -9.73 19.28 -8.56
N ASP A 293 -10.23 19.97 -9.59
CA ASP A 293 -11.68 20.06 -9.82
C ASP A 293 -12.27 18.68 -10.22
N ARG A 294 -11.54 17.92 -11.05
CA ARG A 294 -11.97 16.59 -11.48
C ARG A 294 -11.87 15.56 -10.35
N LEU A 295 -10.84 15.67 -9.51
CA LEU A 295 -10.71 14.82 -8.34
C LEU A 295 -11.81 15.09 -7.31
N LYS A 296 -12.28 16.32 -7.15
CA LYS A 296 -13.42 16.65 -6.30
C LYS A 296 -14.74 16.00 -6.75
N GLU A 297 -14.90 15.73 -8.03
CA GLU A 297 -16.07 15.01 -8.51
C GLU A 297 -16.03 13.55 -8.00
N VAL A 298 -14.89 12.90 -8.07
CA VAL A 298 -14.69 11.53 -7.53
C VAL A 298 -14.79 11.54 -6.00
N GLU A 299 -14.18 12.51 -5.32
CA GLU A 299 -14.28 12.69 -3.86
C GLU A 299 -15.73 12.73 -3.39
N LYS A 300 -16.58 13.54 -4.05
CA LYS A 300 -18.00 13.64 -3.70
C LYS A 300 -18.72 12.30 -3.79
N ILE A 301 -18.38 11.46 -4.75
CA ILE A 301 -18.98 10.14 -4.92
C ILE A 301 -18.50 9.20 -3.80
N LEU A 302 -17.19 9.14 -3.58
CA LEU A 302 -16.60 8.26 -2.56
C LEU A 302 -17.06 8.60 -1.12
N PHE A 303 -17.31 9.88 -0.85
CA PHE A 303 -17.66 10.37 0.50
C PHE A 303 -19.11 10.92 0.61
N SER A 304 -19.96 10.63 -0.39
CA SER A 304 -21.39 10.98 -0.31
C SER A 304 -22.07 10.24 0.84
N ASP A 305 -23.12 10.85 1.42
CA ASP A 305 -23.96 10.24 2.49
C ASP A 305 -24.88 9.13 1.98
N SER A 306 -24.56 8.51 0.84
CA SER A 306 -25.29 7.37 0.30
C SER A 306 -25.29 6.21 1.31
N PRO A 307 -26.36 5.41 1.43
CA PRO A 307 -26.41 4.26 2.32
C PRO A 307 -25.27 3.25 2.09
N SER A 308 -24.73 3.20 0.89
CA SER A 308 -23.59 2.37 0.51
C SER A 308 -22.21 2.94 0.89
N SER A 309 -22.07 4.25 1.13
CA SER A 309 -20.78 4.92 1.41
C SER A 309 -20.47 5.14 2.90
N LYS A 310 -21.19 4.51 3.81
CA LYS A 310 -21.20 4.85 5.25
C LYS A 310 -19.92 4.61 6.06
N ARG A 311 -18.78 4.16 5.49
CA ARG A 311 -17.63 3.71 6.30
C ARG A 311 -16.24 4.22 5.94
N LEU A 312 -16.04 5.11 4.98
CA LEU A 312 -14.76 5.82 4.86
C LEU A 312 -14.55 6.90 5.97
N ARG A 313 -15.53 7.07 6.87
CA ARG A 313 -15.39 7.99 8.01
C ARG A 313 -14.58 7.33 9.12
N LEU A 314 -13.49 8.00 9.51
CA LEU A 314 -12.65 7.71 10.69
C LEU A 314 -13.48 7.73 11.99
#